data_aacfc8c582a1e426aa2d9c8450808168
#
_entry.id   aacfc8c582a1e426aa2d9c8450808168
#
_cell.length_a   1.000
_cell.length_b   1.000
_cell.length_c   1.000
_cell.angle_alpha   90.00
_cell.angle_beta   90.00
_cell.angle_gamma   90.00
#
_symmetry.space_group_name_H-M   'P 1'
#
loop_
_entity.id
_entity.type
_entity.pdbx_description
1 polymer ?
#
loop_
_entity_poly.entity_id
_entity_poly.type
_entity_poly.pdbx_seq_one_letter_code
_entity_poly.pdbx_strand_id
1 'polypeptide(L)'
;RIHLFGDDKPSFKKMVDFARNDEKVKNLIAEENIKSIKEDFGDEEIDFSWTKKLATDDDGDIANTVANLVIILENDEKLKGIAFNILADTAEVRGEVPWLRPTSTRFWRDADTSKLKIYVASHYCDFSDRNFENAFAKVTEDRAFNPVKEYLDNLPKWDGVKRLENIFIKYLDADDNDYTREVTRKWFAAAVARIYEPGIKFDNIIVLDGKQGVGKSTIIKSLVDPEYFSDSLQLSDMDDNKKAGEKLQGFWIVEIQELAGMKKADIEKVKGFISSTDDKYRASYGHHVE
;
A
#
# COMPACT_ATOMS: atom_id res chain seq x y z
N ARG A 1 36.45 17.16 -42.55
CA ARG A 1 36.52 15.68 -42.81
C ARG A 1 37.46 15.06 -41.79
N ILE A 2 36.91 14.30 -40.86
CA ILE A 2 37.69 13.52 -39.91
C ILE A 2 38.07 12.24 -40.64
N HIS A 3 39.38 12.01 -40.90
CA HIS A 3 39.89 10.72 -41.41
C HIS A 3 39.94 9.71 -40.29
N LEU A 4 38.77 9.06 -39.99
CA LEU A 4 38.66 8.02 -38.98
C LEU A 4 38.99 6.60 -39.53
N PHE A 5 39.08 6.45 -40.85
CA PHE A 5 39.19 5.13 -41.50
C PHE A 5 40.12 5.16 -42.69
N GLY A 6 41.37 5.28 -42.64
CA GLY A 6 42.31 5.13 -43.76
C GLY A 6 41.74 5.40 -45.18
N ASP A 7 42.29 4.74 -46.20
CA ASP A 7 41.84 4.94 -47.60
C ASP A 7 40.60 4.13 -48.00
N ASP A 8 40.08 3.25 -47.11
CA ASP A 8 38.84 2.50 -47.34
C ASP A 8 37.63 3.30 -46.88
N LYS A 9 36.73 3.65 -47.82
CA LYS A 9 35.43 4.27 -47.49
C LYS A 9 34.55 3.24 -46.75
N PRO A 10 34.33 3.38 -45.44
CA PRO A 10 33.42 2.48 -44.74
C PRO A 10 32.01 2.62 -45.30
N SER A 11 31.27 1.52 -45.35
CA SER A 11 29.83 1.59 -45.64
C SER A 11 29.14 2.43 -44.59
N PHE A 12 28.04 3.10 -44.96
CA PHE A 12 27.22 3.90 -44.02
C PHE A 12 26.87 3.10 -42.74
N LYS A 13 26.58 1.80 -42.90
CA LYS A 13 26.35 0.87 -41.78
C LYS A 13 27.56 0.78 -40.83
N LYS A 14 28.79 0.64 -41.34
CA LYS A 14 30.00 0.61 -40.49
C LYS A 14 30.23 1.91 -39.76
N MET A 15 29.90 3.07 -40.38
CA MET A 15 29.99 4.38 -39.71
C MET A 15 28.99 4.53 -38.59
N VAL A 16 27.76 4.05 -38.80
CA VAL A 16 26.70 4.05 -37.77
C VAL A 16 27.09 3.11 -36.63
N ASP A 17 27.55 1.87 -36.94
CA ASP A 17 27.96 0.91 -35.95
C ASP A 17 29.15 1.40 -35.12
N PHE A 18 30.09 2.11 -35.74
CA PHE A 18 31.21 2.75 -35.06
C PHE A 18 30.74 3.87 -34.13
N ALA A 19 29.89 4.75 -34.62
CA ALA A 19 29.33 5.85 -33.81
C ALA A 19 28.54 5.31 -32.61
N ARG A 20 27.75 4.27 -32.80
CA ARG A 20 26.97 3.61 -31.72
C ARG A 20 27.84 2.95 -30.65
N ASN A 21 29.02 2.46 -31.01
CA ASN A 21 29.96 1.80 -30.10
C ASN A 21 30.99 2.73 -29.46
N ASP A 22 31.07 3.99 -29.90
CA ASP A 22 31.95 4.99 -29.32
C ASP A 22 31.38 5.49 -27.99
N GLU A 23 32.16 5.30 -26.92
CA GLU A 23 31.72 5.67 -25.54
C GLU A 23 31.43 7.17 -25.38
N LYS A 24 32.14 8.02 -26.15
CA LYS A 24 31.86 9.47 -26.17
C LYS A 24 30.52 9.77 -26.81
N VAL A 25 30.15 9.04 -27.88
CA VAL A 25 28.86 9.22 -28.53
C VAL A 25 27.73 8.72 -27.63
N LYS A 26 27.91 7.59 -26.97
CA LYS A 26 26.95 7.09 -25.95
C LYS A 26 26.75 8.11 -24.82
N ASN A 27 27.83 8.68 -24.31
CA ASN A 27 27.73 9.70 -23.26
C ASN A 27 27.01 10.98 -23.75
N LEU A 28 27.26 11.43 -24.98
CA LEU A 28 26.55 12.58 -25.56
C LEU A 28 25.05 12.32 -25.72
N ILE A 29 24.68 11.13 -26.17
CA ILE A 29 23.26 10.74 -26.29
C ILE A 29 22.61 10.68 -24.89
N ALA A 30 23.30 10.10 -23.90
CA ALA A 30 22.81 10.06 -22.53
C ALA A 30 22.64 11.48 -21.94
N GLU A 31 23.57 12.41 -22.20
CA GLU A 31 23.46 13.80 -21.78
C GLU A 31 22.26 14.51 -22.44
N GLU A 32 22.02 14.27 -23.74
CA GLU A 32 20.87 14.83 -24.48
C GLU A 32 19.54 14.29 -23.92
N ASN A 33 19.47 12.97 -23.64
CA ASN A 33 18.29 12.36 -23.03
C ASN A 33 18.01 12.94 -21.65
N ILE A 34 19.05 13.14 -20.81
CA ILE A 34 18.89 13.80 -19.50
C ILE A 34 18.40 15.24 -19.66
N LYS A 35 18.88 15.96 -20.66
CA LYS A 35 18.46 17.32 -20.94
C LYS A 35 16.99 17.36 -21.36
N SER A 36 16.56 16.46 -22.23
CA SER A 36 15.16 16.34 -22.63
C SER A 36 14.25 16.03 -21.44
N ILE A 37 14.64 15.08 -20.58
CA ILE A 37 13.89 14.77 -19.34
C ILE A 37 13.76 16.03 -18.46
N LYS A 38 14.84 16.79 -18.27
CA LYS A 38 14.80 18.03 -17.49
C LYS A 38 13.89 19.09 -18.08
N GLU A 39 13.87 19.25 -19.40
CA GLU A 39 13.01 20.20 -20.10
C GLU A 39 11.52 19.85 -19.91
N ASP A 40 11.18 18.56 -19.85
CA ASP A 40 9.81 18.08 -19.62
C ASP A 40 9.30 18.35 -18.18
N PHE A 41 10.20 18.45 -17.20
CA PHE A 41 9.83 18.74 -15.80
C PHE A 41 9.80 20.24 -15.44
N GLY A 42 10.23 21.13 -16.34
CA GLY A 42 10.22 22.58 -16.13
C GLY A 42 11.30 23.09 -15.17
N ASP A 43 11.10 24.30 -14.61
CA ASP A 43 12.09 25.00 -13.75
C ASP A 43 12.11 24.51 -12.28
N GLU A 44 11.56 23.34 -11.95
CA GLU A 44 11.68 22.78 -10.60
C GLU A 44 13.13 22.35 -10.32
N GLU A 45 13.66 22.71 -9.14
CA GLU A 45 14.97 22.23 -8.66
C GLU A 45 14.92 20.72 -8.30
N ILE A 46 14.68 19.86 -9.30
CA ILE A 46 14.65 18.42 -9.11
C ILE A 46 16.04 17.85 -9.37
N ASP A 47 16.52 16.98 -8.48
CA ASP A 47 17.77 16.24 -8.68
C ASP A 47 17.58 15.11 -9.70
N PHE A 48 18.15 15.32 -10.89
CA PHE A 48 18.17 14.31 -11.96
C PHE A 48 19.50 13.52 -12.02
N SER A 49 20.38 13.65 -11.03
CA SER A 49 21.68 12.94 -11.02
C SER A 49 21.52 11.41 -11.10
N TRP A 50 20.43 10.89 -10.62
CA TRP A 50 20.09 9.47 -10.64
C TRP A 50 19.88 8.91 -12.06
N THR A 51 19.49 9.76 -13.03
CA THR A 51 19.29 9.33 -14.43
C THR A 51 20.57 8.78 -15.06
N LYS A 52 21.75 9.17 -14.57
CA LYS A 52 23.05 8.60 -14.97
C LYS A 52 23.20 7.12 -14.65
N LYS A 53 22.36 6.57 -13.77
CA LYS A 53 22.35 5.14 -13.42
C LYS A 53 21.50 4.30 -14.40
N LEU A 54 20.74 4.95 -15.27
CA LEU A 54 19.91 4.25 -16.24
C LEU A 54 20.80 3.61 -17.30
N ALA A 55 20.61 2.31 -17.52
CA ALA A 55 21.26 1.61 -18.62
C ALA A 55 20.63 2.03 -19.95
N THR A 56 21.46 2.17 -20.96
CA THR A 56 21.03 2.45 -22.34
C THR A 56 21.14 1.18 -23.19
N ASP A 57 20.34 1.12 -24.23
CA ASP A 57 20.44 0.12 -25.29
C ASP A 57 21.54 0.45 -26.31
N ASP A 58 21.63 -0.34 -27.38
CA ASP A 58 22.62 -0.14 -28.41
C ASP A 58 22.44 1.15 -29.24
N ASP A 59 21.22 1.72 -29.22
CA ASP A 59 20.89 2.96 -29.89
C ASP A 59 21.11 4.20 -28.99
N GLY A 60 21.42 3.96 -27.70
CA GLY A 60 21.65 4.99 -26.69
C GLY A 60 20.38 5.43 -25.95
N ASP A 61 19.23 4.84 -26.27
CA ASP A 61 17.97 5.08 -25.61
C ASP A 61 17.90 4.35 -24.25
N ILE A 62 17.01 4.79 -23.35
CA ILE A 62 16.82 4.12 -22.07
C ILE A 62 16.35 2.70 -22.32
N ALA A 63 17.13 1.71 -21.86
CA ALA A 63 16.84 0.30 -22.09
C ALA A 63 15.58 -0.15 -21.33
N ASN A 64 14.68 -0.88 -21.99
CA ASN A 64 13.47 -1.46 -21.40
C ASN A 64 13.84 -2.64 -20.46
N THR A 65 14.28 -2.31 -19.25
CA THR A 65 14.65 -3.28 -18.21
C THR A 65 13.91 -3.00 -16.90
N VAL A 66 13.68 -4.06 -16.11
CA VAL A 66 13.11 -3.92 -14.75
C VAL A 66 13.96 -2.99 -13.90
N ALA A 67 15.30 -3.08 -14.01
CA ALA A 67 16.24 -2.27 -13.23
C ALA A 67 16.06 -0.77 -13.50
N ASN A 68 15.95 -0.37 -14.77
CA ASN A 68 15.72 1.03 -15.13
C ASN A 68 14.39 1.53 -14.61
N LEU A 69 13.32 0.74 -14.75
CA LEU A 69 12.01 1.15 -14.27
C LEU A 69 11.97 1.26 -12.73
N VAL A 70 12.68 0.37 -12.02
CA VAL A 70 12.85 0.50 -10.56
C VAL A 70 13.54 1.80 -10.21
N ILE A 71 14.66 2.13 -10.88
CA ILE A 71 15.38 3.39 -10.65
C ILE A 71 14.46 4.60 -10.89
N ILE A 72 13.67 4.59 -11.96
CA ILE A 72 12.71 5.65 -12.26
C ILE A 72 11.66 5.77 -11.13
N LEU A 73 10.99 4.68 -10.79
CA LEU A 73 9.94 4.68 -9.77
C LEU A 73 10.47 5.06 -8.37
N GLU A 74 11.72 4.73 -8.05
CA GLU A 74 12.35 5.07 -6.77
C GLU A 74 12.75 6.54 -6.66
N ASN A 75 13.15 7.16 -7.76
CA ASN A 75 13.81 8.47 -7.74
C ASN A 75 12.98 9.60 -8.33
N ASP A 76 11.98 9.34 -9.18
CA ASP A 76 11.08 10.38 -9.68
C ASP A 76 10.23 10.92 -8.51
N GLU A 77 10.43 12.19 -8.17
CA GLU A 77 9.75 12.87 -7.06
C GLU A 77 8.22 12.77 -7.15
N LYS A 78 7.67 12.81 -8.38
CA LYS A 78 6.23 12.74 -8.62
C LYS A 78 5.64 11.34 -8.39
N LEU A 79 6.50 10.32 -8.26
CA LEU A 79 6.10 8.92 -8.05
C LEU A 79 6.41 8.39 -6.64
N LYS A 80 7.06 9.19 -5.79
CA LYS A 80 7.45 8.78 -4.43
C LYS A 80 6.27 8.53 -3.51
N GLY A 81 5.12 9.16 -3.78
CA GLY A 81 3.92 9.00 -2.97
C GLY A 81 3.15 7.69 -3.19
N ILE A 82 3.68 6.73 -3.95
CA ILE A 82 3.03 5.45 -4.21
C ILE A 82 3.68 4.39 -3.32
N ALA A 83 2.88 3.74 -2.45
CA ALA A 83 3.35 2.77 -1.48
C ALA A 83 2.33 1.63 -1.29
N PHE A 84 2.74 0.50 -0.74
CA PHE A 84 1.85 -0.62 -0.43
C PHE A 84 1.26 -0.46 0.97
N ASN A 85 -0.06 -0.45 1.08
CA ASN A 85 -0.78 -0.43 2.35
C ASN A 85 -1.01 -1.88 2.82
N ILE A 86 -0.24 -2.32 3.82
CA ILE A 86 -0.29 -3.68 4.37
C ILE A 86 -1.67 -4.00 4.96
N LEU A 87 -2.34 -3.02 5.59
CA LEU A 87 -3.65 -3.24 6.19
C LEU A 87 -4.74 -3.47 5.14
N ALA A 88 -4.65 -2.75 4.01
CA ALA A 88 -5.62 -2.82 2.92
C ALA A 88 -5.20 -3.79 1.81
N ASP A 89 -4.01 -4.39 1.91
CA ASP A 89 -3.43 -5.32 0.94
C ASP A 89 -3.52 -4.81 -0.51
N THR A 90 -3.14 -3.54 -0.69
CA THR A 90 -3.16 -2.88 -2.00
C THR A 90 -2.25 -1.66 -2.02
N ALA A 91 -1.83 -1.25 -3.21
CA ALA A 91 -1.11 0.00 -3.36
C ALA A 91 -2.00 1.21 -3.04
N GLU A 92 -1.41 2.25 -2.50
CA GLU A 92 -2.06 3.49 -2.09
C GLU A 92 -1.25 4.69 -2.56
N VAL A 93 -1.93 5.77 -2.91
CA VAL A 93 -1.30 7.05 -3.22
C VAL A 93 -1.38 7.96 -1.99
N ARG A 94 -0.23 8.20 -1.38
CA ARG A 94 -0.05 8.97 -0.13
C ARG A 94 0.26 10.45 -0.35
N GLY A 95 0.31 10.89 -1.59
CA GLY A 95 0.63 12.25 -1.96
C GLY A 95 0.04 12.62 -3.30
N GLU A 96 0.65 13.60 -3.96
CA GLU A 96 0.28 13.97 -5.30
C GLU A 96 0.93 13.03 -6.32
N VAL A 97 0.24 12.81 -7.43
CA VAL A 97 0.74 12.10 -8.61
C VAL A 97 0.51 12.96 -9.85
N PRO A 98 1.33 12.82 -10.92
CA PRO A 98 1.29 13.72 -12.08
C PRO A 98 0.04 13.54 -12.97
N TRP A 99 -1.02 12.94 -12.47
CA TRP A 99 -2.28 12.79 -13.18
C TRP A 99 -3.49 13.02 -12.28
N LEU A 100 -4.60 13.40 -12.90
CA LEU A 100 -5.85 13.65 -12.19
C LEU A 100 -6.42 12.34 -11.62
N ARG A 101 -6.74 12.37 -10.33
CA ARG A 101 -7.42 11.30 -9.60
C ARG A 101 -8.70 11.83 -8.93
N PRO A 102 -9.72 10.98 -8.71
CA PRO A 102 -10.80 11.31 -7.77
C PRO A 102 -10.24 11.50 -6.37
N THR A 103 -10.74 12.50 -5.67
CA THR A 103 -10.41 12.73 -4.24
C THR A 103 -11.12 11.77 -3.30
N SER A 104 -12.05 10.97 -3.81
CA SER A 104 -12.87 10.03 -3.03
C SER A 104 -12.18 8.73 -2.66
N THR A 105 -11.01 8.45 -3.21
CA THR A 105 -10.24 7.25 -2.88
C THR A 105 -8.74 7.50 -2.98
N ARG A 106 -7.99 6.98 -2.02
CA ARG A 106 -6.53 6.94 -2.02
C ARG A 106 -5.99 5.64 -2.60
N PHE A 107 -6.79 4.58 -2.63
CA PHE A 107 -6.36 3.28 -3.12
C PHE A 107 -6.07 3.30 -4.62
N TRP A 108 -5.07 2.49 -5.01
CA TRP A 108 -4.66 2.32 -6.40
C TRP A 108 -5.78 1.68 -7.24
N ARG A 109 -5.93 2.13 -8.47
CA ARG A 109 -6.97 1.64 -9.39
C ARG A 109 -6.34 1.25 -10.72
N ASP A 110 -7.00 0.43 -11.51
CA ASP A 110 -6.56 0.06 -12.87
C ASP A 110 -6.29 1.28 -13.75
N ALA A 111 -7.11 2.33 -13.60
CA ALA A 111 -6.89 3.59 -14.31
C ALA A 111 -5.58 4.29 -13.90
N ASP A 112 -5.12 4.12 -12.67
CA ASP A 112 -3.86 4.69 -12.20
C ASP A 112 -2.66 3.93 -12.80
N THR A 113 -2.77 2.60 -12.95
CA THR A 113 -1.79 1.78 -13.67
C THR A 113 -1.60 2.26 -15.11
N SER A 114 -2.70 2.47 -15.84
CA SER A 114 -2.66 2.97 -17.22
C SER A 114 -2.03 4.35 -17.31
N LYS A 115 -2.38 5.26 -16.39
CA LYS A 115 -1.84 6.62 -16.35
C LYS A 115 -0.35 6.65 -15.97
N LEU A 116 0.06 5.80 -15.04
CA LEU A 116 1.48 5.66 -14.70
C LEU A 116 2.29 5.16 -15.90
N LYS A 117 1.78 4.15 -16.63
CA LYS A 117 2.43 3.67 -17.87
C LYS A 117 2.58 4.79 -18.90
N ILE A 118 1.53 5.56 -19.15
CA ILE A 118 1.55 6.70 -20.05
C ILE A 118 2.56 7.75 -19.58
N TYR A 119 2.55 8.10 -18.29
CA TYR A 119 3.50 9.04 -17.72
C TYR A 119 4.95 8.60 -17.92
N VAL A 120 5.27 7.35 -17.58
CA VAL A 120 6.61 6.80 -17.74
C VAL A 120 7.03 6.74 -19.21
N ALA A 121 6.15 6.29 -20.09
CA ALA A 121 6.42 6.25 -21.54
C ALA A 121 6.67 7.64 -22.13
N SER A 122 5.96 8.68 -21.64
CA SER A 122 6.09 10.05 -22.15
C SER A 122 7.37 10.76 -21.71
N HIS A 123 7.93 10.40 -20.52
CA HIS A 123 9.08 11.10 -19.93
C HIS A 123 10.38 10.31 -19.98
N TYR A 124 10.31 9.00 -20.22
CA TYR A 124 11.48 8.11 -20.19
C TYR A 124 11.51 7.20 -21.41
N CYS A 125 10.88 6.03 -21.31
CA CYS A 125 10.70 5.12 -22.44
C CYS A 125 9.48 4.20 -22.19
N ASP A 126 9.09 3.46 -23.21
CA ASP A 126 8.02 2.47 -23.09
C ASP A 126 8.57 1.14 -22.50
N PHE A 127 7.94 0.67 -21.43
CA PHE A 127 8.30 -0.57 -20.74
C PHE A 127 7.28 -1.67 -21.02
N SER A 128 7.75 -2.90 -21.16
CA SER A 128 6.87 -4.05 -21.28
C SER A 128 6.02 -4.24 -20.02
N ASP A 129 4.80 -4.78 -20.17
CA ASP A 129 3.89 -5.04 -19.05
C ASP A 129 4.55 -5.85 -17.95
N ARG A 130 5.30 -6.90 -18.30
CA ARG A 130 6.04 -7.74 -17.36
C ARG A 130 7.06 -6.94 -16.53
N ASN A 131 7.84 -6.07 -17.18
CA ASN A 131 8.82 -5.24 -16.49
C ASN A 131 8.13 -4.25 -15.58
N PHE A 132 6.97 -3.72 -16.04
CA PHE A 132 6.17 -2.79 -15.28
C PHE A 132 5.60 -3.42 -14.00
N GLU A 133 4.96 -4.58 -14.10
CA GLU A 133 4.41 -5.32 -12.96
C GLU A 133 5.48 -5.64 -11.92
N ASN A 134 6.63 -6.17 -12.36
CA ASN A 134 7.72 -6.53 -11.45
C ASN A 134 8.33 -5.31 -10.76
N ALA A 135 8.57 -4.22 -11.47
CA ALA A 135 9.15 -3.01 -10.89
C ALA A 135 8.17 -2.30 -9.96
N PHE A 136 6.89 -2.22 -10.35
CA PHE A 136 5.83 -1.61 -9.54
C PHE A 136 5.64 -2.37 -8.23
N ALA A 137 5.49 -3.70 -8.29
CA ALA A 137 5.36 -4.54 -7.10
C ALA A 137 6.57 -4.34 -6.17
N LYS A 138 7.81 -4.48 -6.68
CA LYS A 138 9.02 -4.28 -5.88
C LYS A 138 9.04 -2.91 -5.18
N VAL A 139 8.82 -1.83 -5.92
CA VAL A 139 8.98 -0.48 -5.37
C VAL A 139 7.87 -0.13 -4.39
N THR A 140 6.64 -0.57 -4.64
CA THR A 140 5.53 -0.35 -3.71
C THR A 140 5.71 -1.15 -2.42
N GLU A 141 6.16 -2.40 -2.51
CA GLU A 141 6.49 -3.26 -1.36
C GLU A 141 7.65 -2.71 -0.53
N ASP A 142 8.71 -2.21 -1.15
CA ASP A 142 9.83 -1.59 -0.44
C ASP A 142 9.39 -0.34 0.37
N ARG A 143 8.29 0.28 -0.02
CA ARG A 143 7.63 1.41 0.66
C ARG A 143 6.41 0.98 1.46
N ALA A 144 6.30 -0.33 1.78
CA ALA A 144 5.14 -0.84 2.48
C ALA A 144 4.96 -0.18 3.85
N PHE A 145 3.73 0.12 4.20
CA PHE A 145 3.39 0.76 5.45
C PHE A 145 2.07 0.21 6.01
N ASN A 146 1.90 0.36 7.32
CA ASN A 146 0.62 0.12 7.97
C ASN A 146 0.12 1.45 8.57
N PRO A 147 -0.98 2.02 8.07
CA PRO A 147 -1.45 3.34 8.48
C PRO A 147 -1.86 3.40 9.95
N VAL A 148 -2.38 2.31 10.51
CA VAL A 148 -2.72 2.24 11.93
C VAL A 148 -1.48 2.19 12.80
N LYS A 149 -0.43 1.46 12.36
CA LYS A 149 0.87 1.45 13.05
C LYS A 149 1.50 2.83 13.05
N GLU A 150 1.51 3.52 11.91
CA GLU A 150 2.01 4.90 11.82
C GLU A 150 1.25 5.85 12.75
N TYR A 151 -0.09 5.73 12.81
CA TYR A 151 -0.91 6.49 13.74
C TYR A 151 -0.50 6.23 15.20
N LEU A 152 -0.37 4.97 15.60
CA LEU A 152 0.01 4.59 16.96
C LEU A 152 1.44 5.06 17.32
N ASP A 153 2.39 4.95 16.40
CA ASP A 153 3.78 5.37 16.60
C ASP A 153 3.92 6.91 16.74
N ASN A 154 3.00 7.67 16.13
CA ASN A 154 2.97 9.13 16.20
C ASN A 154 2.13 9.70 17.34
N LEU A 155 1.53 8.86 18.19
CA LEU A 155 0.79 9.33 19.34
C LEU A 155 1.69 10.11 20.32
N PRO A 156 1.18 11.15 20.98
CA PRO A 156 1.90 11.85 22.00
C PRO A 156 2.28 10.91 23.15
N LYS A 157 3.38 11.23 23.83
CA LYS A 157 3.81 10.44 24.99
C LYS A 157 2.69 10.36 26.04
N TRP A 158 2.45 9.14 26.54
CA TRP A 158 1.43 8.91 27.56
C TRP A 158 1.66 9.81 28.79
N ASP A 159 0.58 10.42 29.24
CA ASP A 159 0.55 11.34 30.38
C ASP A 159 0.49 10.64 31.76
N GLY A 160 0.52 9.30 31.77
CA GLY A 160 0.44 8.50 32.99
C GLY A 160 -0.95 8.25 33.55
N VAL A 161 -2.00 8.83 32.91
CA VAL A 161 -3.38 8.69 33.40
C VAL A 161 -4.05 7.46 32.81
N LYS A 162 -4.47 6.54 33.68
CA LYS A 162 -5.20 5.30 33.30
C LYS A 162 -6.66 5.64 32.96
N ARG A 163 -6.97 5.69 31.67
CA ARG A 163 -8.32 5.97 31.17
C ARG A 163 -9.00 4.73 30.60
N LEU A 164 -8.24 3.85 30.02
CA LEU A 164 -8.70 2.77 29.16
C LEU A 164 -9.63 1.80 29.89
N GLU A 165 -9.23 1.30 31.03
CA GLU A 165 -9.97 0.31 31.81
C GLU A 165 -11.36 0.79 32.28
N ASN A 166 -11.58 2.10 32.28
CA ASN A 166 -12.83 2.72 32.76
C ASN A 166 -13.74 3.19 31.61
N ILE A 167 -13.36 2.99 30.36
CA ILE A 167 -14.04 3.62 29.22
C ILE A 167 -15.51 3.17 29.11
N PHE A 168 -15.80 1.87 29.24
CA PHE A 168 -17.15 1.36 29.17
C PHE A 168 -17.97 1.65 30.43
N ILE A 169 -17.32 1.68 31.60
CA ILE A 169 -17.96 2.10 32.86
C ILE A 169 -18.41 3.55 32.74
N LYS A 170 -17.54 4.43 32.31
CA LYS A 170 -17.79 5.88 32.27
C LYS A 170 -18.78 6.31 31.19
N TYR A 171 -18.73 5.68 30.02
CA TYR A 171 -19.46 6.15 28.83
C TYR A 171 -20.64 5.25 28.42
N LEU A 172 -20.69 4.01 28.90
CA LEU A 172 -21.80 3.08 28.62
C LEU A 172 -22.53 2.61 29.87
N ASP A 173 -22.18 3.17 31.04
CA ASP A 173 -22.75 2.78 32.33
C ASP A 173 -22.65 1.27 32.62
N ALA A 174 -21.53 0.68 32.19
CA ALA A 174 -21.23 -0.72 32.49
C ALA A 174 -20.90 -0.90 33.98
N ASP A 175 -21.16 -2.10 34.53
CA ASP A 175 -20.87 -2.41 35.92
C ASP A 175 -19.43 -2.09 36.29
N ASP A 176 -19.22 -1.36 37.37
CA ASP A 176 -17.93 -1.01 37.91
C ASP A 176 -17.40 -2.19 38.76
N ASN A 177 -16.70 -3.10 38.12
CA ASN A 177 -16.08 -4.26 38.75
C ASN A 177 -14.76 -4.64 38.04
N ASP A 178 -13.99 -5.53 38.69
CA ASP A 178 -12.70 -5.98 38.17
C ASP A 178 -12.81 -6.69 36.80
N TYR A 179 -13.91 -7.43 36.59
CA TYR A 179 -14.14 -8.12 35.32
C TYR A 179 -14.23 -7.14 34.16
N THR A 180 -15.09 -6.12 34.29
CA THR A 180 -15.28 -5.08 33.26
C THR A 180 -13.98 -4.37 32.95
N ARG A 181 -13.20 -3.98 33.97
CA ARG A 181 -11.89 -3.33 33.80
C ARG A 181 -10.90 -4.20 33.06
N GLU A 182 -10.74 -5.46 33.48
CA GLU A 182 -9.79 -6.39 32.89
C GLU A 182 -10.16 -6.76 31.45
N VAL A 183 -11.43 -7.01 31.15
CA VAL A 183 -11.90 -7.32 29.79
C VAL A 183 -11.64 -6.14 28.87
N THR A 184 -11.99 -4.92 29.32
CA THR A 184 -11.76 -3.68 28.56
C THR A 184 -10.26 -3.51 28.26
N ARG A 185 -9.42 -3.58 29.29
CA ARG A 185 -7.97 -3.42 29.14
C ARG A 185 -7.36 -4.44 28.16
N LYS A 186 -7.73 -5.73 28.31
CA LYS A 186 -7.19 -6.82 27.49
C LYS A 186 -7.62 -6.69 26.03
N TRP A 187 -8.87 -6.32 25.77
CA TRP A 187 -9.37 -6.18 24.41
C TRP A 187 -8.64 -5.07 23.65
N PHE A 188 -8.49 -3.90 24.26
CA PHE A 188 -7.75 -2.80 23.62
C PHE A 188 -6.26 -3.11 23.46
N ALA A 189 -5.64 -3.76 24.45
CA ALA A 189 -4.26 -4.19 24.36
C ALA A 189 -4.07 -5.19 23.21
N ALA A 190 -5.00 -6.11 23.01
CA ALA A 190 -4.96 -7.07 21.91
C ALA A 190 -5.15 -6.38 20.53
N ALA A 191 -6.04 -5.39 20.45
CA ALA A 191 -6.24 -4.62 19.22
C ALA A 191 -4.95 -3.90 18.78
N VAL A 192 -4.20 -3.33 19.74
CA VAL A 192 -2.90 -2.73 19.47
C VAL A 192 -1.85 -3.80 19.16
N ALA A 193 -1.77 -4.87 19.95
CA ALA A 193 -0.79 -5.93 19.77
C ALA A 193 -0.85 -6.56 18.37
N ARG A 194 -2.04 -6.76 17.82
CA ARG A 194 -2.22 -7.30 16.46
C ARG A 194 -1.68 -6.41 15.34
N ILE A 195 -1.55 -5.10 15.57
CA ILE A 195 -0.92 -4.18 14.61
C ILE A 195 0.60 -4.35 14.60
N TYR A 196 1.22 -4.57 15.78
CA TYR A 196 2.67 -4.73 15.88
C TYR A 196 3.14 -6.16 15.65
N GLU A 197 2.31 -7.14 15.97
CA GLU A 197 2.58 -8.58 15.83
C GLU A 197 1.39 -9.25 15.11
N PRO A 198 1.28 -9.10 13.76
CA PRO A 198 0.24 -9.78 12.98
C PRO A 198 0.26 -11.30 13.26
N GLY A 199 -0.92 -11.88 13.48
CA GLY A 199 -1.05 -13.29 13.83
C GLY A 199 -0.94 -13.61 15.32
N ILE A 200 -0.64 -12.63 16.20
CA ILE A 200 -0.68 -12.86 17.65
C ILE A 200 -2.05 -13.40 18.07
N LYS A 201 -2.04 -14.48 18.84
CA LYS A 201 -3.26 -15.19 19.22
C LYS A 201 -4.07 -14.41 20.27
N PHE A 202 -5.30 -14.08 19.92
CA PHE A 202 -6.29 -13.52 20.84
C PHE A 202 -7.70 -13.95 20.38
N ASP A 203 -8.20 -15.04 20.95
CA ASP A 203 -9.42 -15.75 20.54
C ASP A 203 -10.68 -15.18 21.23
N ASN A 204 -10.68 -13.92 21.62
CA ASN A 204 -11.78 -13.30 22.32
C ASN A 204 -12.31 -12.09 21.54
N ILE A 205 -13.60 -11.97 21.51
CA ILE A 205 -14.29 -10.74 21.09
C ILE A 205 -14.97 -10.09 22.30
N ILE A 206 -15.11 -8.78 22.26
CA ILE A 206 -15.92 -8.09 23.25
C ILE A 206 -17.36 -8.06 22.77
N VAL A 207 -18.31 -8.37 23.66
CA VAL A 207 -19.74 -8.26 23.39
C VAL A 207 -20.30 -7.18 24.28
N LEU A 208 -20.83 -6.12 23.64
CA LEU A 208 -21.49 -5.00 24.33
C LEU A 208 -23.01 -5.23 24.32
N ASP A 209 -23.53 -5.80 25.40
CA ASP A 209 -24.97 -5.98 25.62
C ASP A 209 -25.58 -4.76 26.30
N GLY A 210 -26.84 -4.45 25.99
CA GLY A 210 -27.55 -3.33 26.57
C GLY A 210 -28.59 -2.71 25.63
N LYS A 211 -29.35 -1.76 26.14
CA LYS A 211 -30.44 -1.09 25.41
C LYS A 211 -29.95 -0.48 24.09
N GLN A 212 -30.83 -0.44 23.11
CA GLN A 212 -30.57 0.26 21.84
C GLN A 212 -30.41 1.77 22.12
N GLY A 213 -29.52 2.44 21.41
CA GLY A 213 -29.33 3.88 21.49
C GLY A 213 -28.39 4.38 22.60
N VAL A 214 -27.84 3.50 23.45
CA VAL A 214 -26.89 3.90 24.53
C VAL A 214 -25.48 4.25 24.03
N GLY A 215 -25.21 4.16 22.73
CA GLY A 215 -23.92 4.58 22.16
C GLY A 215 -22.86 3.49 22.04
N LYS A 216 -23.22 2.19 22.10
CA LYS A 216 -22.26 1.07 22.02
C LYS A 216 -21.34 1.15 20.79
N SER A 217 -21.92 1.22 19.60
CA SER A 217 -21.12 1.36 18.35
C SER A 217 -20.45 2.73 18.26
N THR A 218 -21.09 3.79 18.77
CA THR A 218 -20.56 5.15 18.71
C THR A 218 -19.24 5.26 19.48
N ILE A 219 -19.12 4.64 20.66
CA ILE A 219 -17.90 4.71 21.46
C ILE A 219 -16.72 4.07 20.73
N ILE A 220 -16.92 2.91 20.11
CA ILE A 220 -15.88 2.24 19.34
C ILE A 220 -15.49 3.07 18.11
N LYS A 221 -16.48 3.55 17.35
CA LYS A 221 -16.23 4.42 16.18
C LYS A 221 -15.46 5.69 16.53
N SER A 222 -15.66 6.25 17.74
CA SER A 222 -14.95 7.47 18.17
C SER A 222 -13.51 7.24 18.63
N LEU A 223 -13.08 5.98 18.80
CA LEU A 223 -11.72 5.63 19.24
C LEU A 223 -10.78 5.35 18.09
N VAL A 224 -11.30 5.17 16.89
CA VAL A 224 -10.53 4.87 15.68
C VAL A 224 -10.92 5.85 14.58
N ASP A 225 -10.01 6.07 13.64
CA ASP A 225 -10.37 6.79 12.43
C ASP A 225 -11.49 6.03 11.71
N PRO A 226 -12.57 6.71 11.26
CA PRO A 226 -13.69 6.08 10.56
C PRO A 226 -13.29 5.20 9.38
N GLU A 227 -12.16 5.49 8.74
CA GLU A 227 -11.63 4.71 7.62
C GLU A 227 -11.17 3.31 8.02
N TYR A 228 -10.80 3.10 9.30
CA TYR A 228 -10.33 1.81 9.81
C TYR A 228 -11.37 1.08 10.65
N PHE A 229 -12.61 1.53 10.60
CA PHE A 229 -13.76 0.90 11.26
C PHE A 229 -14.74 0.36 10.22
N SER A 230 -15.22 -0.87 10.41
CA SER A 230 -16.29 -1.46 9.59
C SER A 230 -17.38 -2.07 10.46
N ASP A 231 -18.62 -1.93 10.04
CA ASP A 231 -19.80 -2.62 10.56
C ASP A 231 -20.48 -3.48 9.48
N SER A 232 -19.75 -3.81 8.43
CA SER A 232 -20.29 -4.53 7.26
C SER A 232 -20.26 -6.05 7.40
N LEU A 233 -19.53 -6.60 8.39
CA LEU A 233 -19.39 -8.03 8.58
C LEU A 233 -20.66 -8.62 9.20
N GLN A 234 -21.22 -9.65 8.57
CA GLN A 234 -22.40 -10.37 9.02
C GLN A 234 -22.07 -11.81 9.42
N LEU A 235 -22.88 -12.43 10.25
CA LEU A 235 -22.69 -13.83 10.65
C LEU A 235 -22.71 -14.79 9.46
N SER A 236 -23.51 -14.49 8.42
CA SER A 236 -23.55 -15.27 7.19
C SER A 236 -22.26 -15.20 6.36
N ASP A 237 -21.46 -14.16 6.53
CA ASP A 237 -20.20 -14.03 5.79
C ASP A 237 -19.12 -14.98 6.32
N MET A 238 -19.24 -15.39 7.59
CA MET A 238 -18.31 -16.32 8.25
C MET A 238 -18.41 -17.77 7.74
N ASP A 239 -19.39 -18.07 6.87
CA ASP A 239 -19.47 -19.36 6.16
C ASP A 239 -18.55 -19.41 4.92
N ASP A 240 -18.05 -18.26 4.48
CA ASP A 240 -17.20 -18.10 3.32
C ASP A 240 -15.96 -17.29 3.72
N ASN A 241 -14.84 -17.97 3.94
CA ASN A 241 -13.59 -17.34 4.36
C ASN A 241 -13.14 -16.23 3.42
N LYS A 242 -13.36 -16.40 2.10
CA LYS A 242 -13.01 -15.36 1.12
C LYS A 242 -13.84 -14.11 1.32
N LYS A 243 -15.17 -14.26 1.43
CA LYS A 243 -16.07 -13.13 1.64
C LYS A 243 -15.83 -12.44 2.97
N ALA A 244 -15.54 -13.20 4.03
CA ALA A 244 -15.19 -12.66 5.32
C ALA A 244 -13.85 -11.90 5.26
N GLY A 245 -12.81 -12.49 4.64
CA GLY A 245 -11.50 -11.88 4.43
C GLY A 245 -11.60 -10.54 3.69
N GLU A 246 -12.31 -10.51 2.55
CA GLU A 246 -12.55 -9.28 1.78
C GLU A 246 -13.24 -8.17 2.63
N LYS A 247 -14.11 -8.55 3.58
CA LYS A 247 -14.78 -7.59 4.48
C LYS A 247 -13.94 -7.16 5.68
N LEU A 248 -12.91 -7.92 6.04
CA LEU A 248 -11.95 -7.56 7.08
C LEU A 248 -10.82 -6.69 6.56
N GLN A 249 -10.50 -6.82 5.28
CA GLN A 249 -9.38 -6.15 4.63
C GLN A 249 -9.49 -4.62 4.73
N GLY A 250 -8.43 -3.98 5.19
CA GLY A 250 -8.36 -2.52 5.33
C GLY A 250 -8.95 -1.96 6.64
N PHE A 251 -9.45 -2.81 7.53
CA PHE A 251 -10.06 -2.36 8.79
C PHE A 251 -9.26 -2.85 10.01
N TRP A 252 -9.15 -1.98 10.98
CA TRP A 252 -8.53 -2.30 12.28
C TRP A 252 -9.54 -2.88 13.26
N ILE A 253 -10.73 -2.27 13.33
CA ILE A 253 -11.82 -2.70 14.20
C ILE A 253 -13.05 -3.02 13.35
N VAL A 254 -13.60 -4.21 13.54
CA VAL A 254 -14.80 -4.65 12.83
C VAL A 254 -15.88 -4.98 13.83
N GLU A 255 -17.06 -4.39 13.65
CA GLU A 255 -18.26 -4.65 14.43
C GLU A 255 -19.14 -5.68 13.73
N ILE A 256 -19.59 -6.68 14.46
CA ILE A 256 -20.65 -7.59 14.03
C ILE A 256 -21.94 -7.12 14.70
N GLN A 257 -22.87 -6.63 13.90
CA GLN A 257 -24.14 -6.11 14.39
C GLN A 257 -25.14 -7.23 14.68
N GLU A 258 -26.12 -6.91 15.53
CA GLU A 258 -27.34 -7.71 15.76
C GLU A 258 -27.08 -9.16 16.20
N LEU A 259 -26.24 -9.34 17.22
CA LEU A 259 -26.02 -10.65 17.85
C LEU A 259 -27.21 -11.11 18.72
N ALA A 260 -28.25 -10.26 18.86
CA ALA A 260 -29.47 -10.60 19.61
C ALA A 260 -30.20 -11.77 18.92
N GLY A 261 -30.46 -12.82 19.68
CA GLY A 261 -31.17 -13.99 19.16
C GLY A 261 -30.29 -15.06 18.48
N MET A 262 -28.97 -14.96 18.61
CA MET A 262 -28.04 -16.00 18.16
C MET A 262 -28.40 -17.36 18.72
N LYS A 263 -28.47 -18.36 17.85
CA LYS A 263 -28.58 -19.77 18.26
C LYS A 263 -27.22 -20.32 18.66
N LYS A 264 -27.22 -21.44 19.38
CA LYS A 264 -25.97 -22.11 19.78
C LYS A 264 -25.02 -22.36 18.58
N ALA A 265 -25.58 -22.72 17.41
CA ALA A 265 -24.80 -22.94 16.21
C ALA A 265 -24.10 -21.66 15.72
N ASP A 266 -24.73 -20.50 15.83
CA ASP A 266 -24.14 -19.22 15.43
C ASP A 266 -22.97 -18.84 16.36
N ILE A 267 -23.11 -19.12 17.66
CA ILE A 267 -22.04 -18.92 18.66
C ILE A 267 -20.82 -19.79 18.34
N GLU A 268 -21.04 -21.08 18.02
CA GLU A 268 -19.95 -21.98 17.65
C GLU A 268 -19.29 -21.58 16.33
N LYS A 269 -20.06 -21.04 15.36
CA LYS A 269 -19.52 -20.48 14.14
C LYS A 269 -18.60 -19.28 14.42
N VAL A 270 -19.05 -18.31 15.22
CA VAL A 270 -18.22 -17.16 15.61
C VAL A 270 -16.96 -17.61 16.31
N LYS A 271 -17.05 -18.54 17.25
CA LYS A 271 -15.88 -19.09 17.94
C LYS A 271 -14.90 -19.76 16.96
N GLY A 272 -15.40 -20.57 16.04
CA GLY A 272 -14.58 -21.18 14.99
C GLY A 272 -13.84 -20.14 14.15
N PHE A 273 -14.55 -19.09 13.74
CA PHE A 273 -13.99 -18.00 12.95
C PHE A 273 -12.89 -17.24 13.69
N ILE A 274 -13.13 -16.81 14.95
CA ILE A 274 -12.14 -16.02 15.72
C ILE A 274 -10.96 -16.84 16.22
N SER A 275 -11.10 -18.17 16.34
CA SER A 275 -10.01 -19.07 16.77
C SER A 275 -9.17 -19.56 15.60
N SER A 276 -9.53 -19.27 14.36
CA SER A 276 -8.69 -19.54 13.20
C SER A 276 -7.37 -18.79 13.33
N THR A 277 -6.28 -19.51 13.12
CA THR A 277 -4.92 -18.93 13.17
C THR A 277 -4.45 -18.46 11.80
N ASP A 278 -5.24 -18.72 10.77
CA ASP A 278 -4.85 -18.53 9.39
C ASP A 278 -6.09 -18.26 8.54
N ASP A 279 -6.14 -17.07 7.97
CA ASP A 279 -7.21 -16.63 7.07
C ASP A 279 -6.79 -16.77 5.59
N LYS A 280 -6.01 -17.82 5.27
CA LYS A 280 -5.59 -18.08 3.89
C LYS A 280 -6.76 -18.15 2.94
N TYR A 281 -6.84 -17.20 2.08
CA TYR A 281 -7.76 -17.21 0.95
C TYR A 281 -7.03 -16.71 -0.30
N ARG A 282 -7.56 -17.06 -1.45
CA ARG A 282 -7.07 -16.51 -2.71
C ARG A 282 -7.89 -15.28 -3.05
N ALA A 283 -7.26 -14.13 -3.04
CA ALA A 283 -7.89 -12.89 -3.46
C ALA A 283 -8.49 -13.01 -4.88
N SER A 284 -9.54 -12.27 -5.16
CA SER A 284 -10.12 -12.22 -6.50
C SER A 284 -9.05 -11.73 -7.48
N TYR A 285 -8.73 -12.56 -8.48
CA TYR A 285 -7.67 -12.35 -9.46
C TYR A 285 -6.23 -12.52 -8.94
N GLY A 286 -6.01 -12.91 -7.69
CA GLY A 286 -4.68 -13.25 -7.16
C GLY A 286 -4.11 -14.52 -7.79
N HIS A 287 -2.78 -14.55 -8.01
CA HIS A 287 -2.08 -15.73 -8.53
C HIS A 287 -1.63 -16.67 -7.40
N HIS A 288 -1.50 -16.16 -6.20
CA HIS A 288 -1.07 -16.90 -5.01
C HIS A 288 -2.14 -16.87 -3.92
N VAL A 289 -2.03 -17.79 -2.95
CA VAL A 289 -2.83 -17.78 -1.71
C VAL A 289 -2.12 -16.85 -0.75
N GLU A 290 -2.85 -15.92 -0.20
CA GLU A 290 -2.40 -14.94 0.79
C GLU A 290 -2.81 -15.37 2.19
#